data_c2159b15de3e2477e9cdf8c026f26780
#
_entry.id   c2159b15de3e2477e9cdf8c026f26780
#
_cell.length_a   1.000
_cell.length_b   1.000
_cell.length_c   1.000
_cell.angle_alpha   90.00
_cell.angle_beta   90.00
_cell.angle_gamma   90.00
#
_symmetry.space_group_name_H-M   'P 1'
#
loop_
_entity.id
_entity.type
_entity.pdbx_description
1 polymer ?
#
loop_
_entity_poly.entity_id
_entity_poly.type
_entity_poly.pdbx_seq_one_letter_code
_entity_poly.pdbx_strand_id
1 'polypeptide(L)'
;PALAARLLGLGADALLGGKGEPLRPQAGSMLGMLFESLVTLCVRVAAQAGEVDIAHLRTRNGDHEVDLVVVRPDCGVVGVEVKLAAAVSDSDGKHLRWLRDQLGSRFVDGLIITTGPTAYRRRDGIAVVPLALFGP
;
A
#
# COMPACT_ATOMS: atom_id res chain seq x y z
N PRO A 1 -0.94 -9.55 -10.59
CA PRO A 1 -0.19 -8.45 -11.26
C PRO A 1 0.53 -8.91 -12.54
N ALA A 2 1.36 -9.96 -12.49
CA ALA A 2 2.15 -10.41 -13.64
C ALA A 2 1.28 -10.81 -14.85
N LEU A 3 0.17 -11.51 -14.62
CA LEU A 3 -0.77 -11.88 -15.69
C LEU A 3 -1.40 -10.63 -16.32
N ALA A 4 -1.79 -9.64 -15.52
CA ALA A 4 -2.36 -8.40 -16.03
C ALA A 4 -1.37 -7.64 -16.92
N ALA A 5 -0.12 -7.49 -16.49
CA ALA A 5 0.93 -6.89 -17.30
C ALA A 5 1.12 -7.62 -18.63
N ARG A 6 1.13 -8.95 -18.60
CA ARG A 6 1.28 -9.79 -19.79
C ARG A 6 0.10 -9.66 -20.77
N LEU A 7 -1.13 -9.66 -20.27
CA LEU A 7 -2.33 -9.47 -21.10
C LEU A 7 -2.39 -8.10 -21.75
N LEU A 8 -1.80 -7.08 -21.11
CA LEU A 8 -1.68 -5.72 -21.66
C LEU A 8 -0.45 -5.56 -22.57
N GLY A 9 0.33 -6.61 -22.81
CA GLY A 9 1.53 -6.56 -23.61
C GLY A 9 2.67 -5.72 -23.00
N LEU A 10 2.65 -5.51 -21.67
CA LEU A 10 3.64 -4.71 -20.97
C LEU A 10 4.77 -5.59 -20.43
N GLY A 11 5.93 -5.46 -21.03
CA GLY A 11 7.17 -6.05 -20.52
C GLY A 11 7.83 -5.19 -19.42
N ALA A 12 8.85 -5.74 -18.77
CA ALA A 12 9.61 -5.04 -17.73
C ALA A 12 10.18 -3.70 -18.23
N ASP A 13 10.73 -3.67 -19.44
CA ASP A 13 11.29 -2.46 -20.03
C ASP A 13 10.25 -1.35 -20.24
N ALA A 14 9.03 -1.73 -20.64
CA ALA A 14 7.92 -0.79 -20.81
C ALA A 14 7.40 -0.24 -19.46
N LEU A 15 7.46 -1.06 -18.41
CA LEU A 15 7.00 -0.67 -17.06
C LEU A 15 8.05 0.14 -16.30
N LEU A 16 9.34 -0.17 -16.49
CA LEU A 16 10.45 0.45 -15.76
C LEU A 16 11.08 1.62 -16.50
N GLY A 17 10.56 1.97 -17.70
CA GLY A 17 11.14 3.02 -18.53
C GLY A 17 12.50 2.59 -19.08
N GLY A 18 12.52 1.74 -20.12
CA GLY A 18 13.74 1.26 -20.75
C GLY A 18 14.71 2.39 -21.10
N LYS A 19 16.00 2.08 -21.20
CA LYS A 19 17.08 3.03 -21.43
C LYS A 19 16.77 3.96 -22.60
N GLY A 20 16.46 5.24 -22.31
CA GLY A 20 16.41 6.33 -23.26
C GLY A 20 15.02 6.81 -23.70
N GLU A 21 13.93 6.18 -23.31
CA GLU A 21 12.59 6.75 -23.55
C GLU A 21 12.00 7.36 -22.26
N PRO A 22 11.41 8.57 -22.35
CA PRO A 22 10.67 9.12 -21.22
C PRO A 22 9.51 8.18 -20.91
N LEU A 23 9.37 7.78 -19.64
CA LEU A 23 8.21 7.05 -19.12
C LEU A 23 6.94 7.67 -19.68
N ARG A 24 6.19 6.93 -20.47
CA ARG A 24 4.85 7.38 -20.83
C ARG A 24 4.08 7.58 -19.51
N PRO A 25 3.39 8.70 -19.31
CA PRO A 25 2.65 8.96 -18.07
C PRO A 25 1.74 7.79 -17.67
N GLN A 26 1.20 7.07 -18.67
CA GLN A 26 0.37 5.89 -18.50
C GLN A 26 1.14 4.65 -17.95
N ALA A 27 2.43 4.51 -18.28
CA ALA A 27 3.23 3.38 -17.80
C ALA A 27 3.56 3.53 -16.30
N GLY A 28 3.83 4.76 -15.82
CA GLY A 28 4.05 5.03 -14.40
C GLY A 28 2.80 4.77 -13.55
N SER A 29 1.62 5.17 -14.03
CA SER A 29 0.35 4.87 -13.34
C SER A 29 0.01 3.37 -13.38
N MET A 30 0.35 2.68 -14.48
CA MET A 30 0.14 1.23 -14.59
C MET A 30 1.05 0.46 -13.63
N LEU A 31 2.32 0.83 -13.52
CA LEU A 31 3.24 0.21 -12.55
C LEU A 31 2.74 0.43 -11.11
N GLY A 32 2.23 1.62 -10.80
CA GLY A 32 1.60 1.92 -9.50
C GLY A 32 0.43 0.99 -9.21
N MET A 33 -0.51 0.83 -10.15
CA MET A 33 -1.65 -0.08 -10.00
C MET A 33 -1.23 -1.55 -9.86
N LEU A 34 -0.20 -1.98 -10.59
CA LEU A 34 0.33 -3.34 -10.49
C LEU A 34 1.02 -3.57 -9.14
N PHE A 35 1.72 -2.57 -8.62
CA PHE A 35 2.34 -2.62 -7.30
C PHE A 35 1.28 -2.69 -6.20
N GLU A 36 0.27 -1.84 -6.25
CA GLU A 36 -0.87 -1.87 -5.32
C GLU A 36 -1.59 -3.23 -5.35
N SER A 37 -1.84 -3.77 -6.54
CA SER A 37 -2.41 -5.11 -6.71
C SER A 37 -1.53 -6.21 -6.10
N LEU A 38 -0.20 -6.09 -6.21
CA LEU A 38 0.75 -7.03 -5.60
C LEU A 38 0.70 -6.93 -4.07
N VAL A 39 0.75 -5.73 -3.52
CA VAL A 39 0.64 -5.48 -2.07
C VAL A 39 -0.68 -6.03 -1.55
N THR A 40 -1.79 -5.74 -2.23
CA THR A 40 -3.12 -6.26 -1.87
C THR A 40 -3.12 -7.78 -1.80
N LEU A 41 -2.50 -8.45 -2.76
CA LEU A 41 -2.39 -9.92 -2.75
C LEU A 41 -1.58 -10.41 -1.53
N CYS A 42 -0.42 -9.81 -1.27
CA CYS A 42 0.43 -10.18 -0.12
C CYS A 42 -0.30 -9.98 1.21
N VAL A 43 -0.97 -8.83 1.38
CA VAL A 43 -1.74 -8.54 2.60
C VAL A 43 -2.91 -9.51 2.77
N ARG A 44 -3.61 -9.87 1.66
CA ARG A 44 -4.70 -10.87 1.70
C ARG A 44 -4.21 -12.24 2.13
N VAL A 45 -3.06 -12.68 1.65
CA VAL A 45 -2.48 -13.97 2.07
C VAL A 45 -2.13 -13.95 3.56
N ALA A 46 -1.50 -12.88 4.03
CA ALA A 46 -1.19 -12.71 5.45
C ALA A 46 -2.45 -12.64 6.32
N ALA A 47 -3.47 -11.92 5.88
CA ALA A 47 -4.75 -11.80 6.58
C ALA A 47 -5.49 -13.14 6.66
N GLN A 48 -5.49 -13.91 5.58
CA GLN A 48 -6.08 -15.26 5.57
C GLN A 48 -5.39 -16.18 6.57
N ALA A 49 -4.05 -16.13 6.64
CA ALA A 49 -3.29 -16.90 7.62
C ALA A 49 -3.55 -16.44 9.07
N GLY A 50 -3.85 -15.15 9.27
CA GLY A 50 -4.19 -14.56 10.57
C GLY A 50 -5.67 -14.58 10.92
N GLU A 51 -6.53 -15.16 10.08
CA GLU A 51 -8.00 -15.18 10.23
C GLU A 51 -8.59 -13.79 10.51
N VAL A 52 -8.14 -12.77 9.74
CA VAL A 52 -8.60 -11.39 9.84
C VAL A 52 -9.24 -10.91 8.54
N ASP A 53 -10.17 -9.97 8.65
CA ASP A 53 -10.87 -9.41 7.50
C ASP A 53 -10.07 -8.28 6.84
N ILE A 54 -10.24 -8.13 5.52
CA ILE A 54 -9.70 -7.00 4.76
C ILE A 54 -10.85 -6.22 4.13
N ALA A 55 -10.77 -4.92 4.28
CA ALA A 55 -11.63 -3.94 3.64
C ALA A 55 -10.81 -2.86 2.93
N HIS A 56 -11.50 -2.01 2.21
CA HIS A 56 -11.00 -0.78 1.61
C HIS A 56 -11.82 0.37 2.16
N LEU A 57 -11.19 1.50 2.46
CA LEU A 57 -11.88 2.65 3.01
C LEU A 57 -11.78 3.84 2.07
N ARG A 58 -12.94 4.37 1.70
CA ARG A 58 -13.07 5.65 1.00
C ARG A 58 -14.25 6.42 1.57
N THR A 59 -14.01 7.66 1.95
CA THR A 59 -15.10 8.53 2.42
C THR A 59 -15.99 8.94 1.25
N ARG A 60 -17.27 9.22 1.55
CA ARG A 60 -18.28 9.55 0.53
C ARG A 60 -17.87 10.75 -0.35
N ASN A 61 -17.16 11.71 0.23
CA ASN A 61 -16.69 12.91 -0.49
C ASN A 61 -15.33 12.70 -1.17
N GLY A 62 -14.67 11.55 -0.96
CA GLY A 62 -13.33 11.27 -1.49
C GLY A 62 -12.20 12.01 -0.76
N ASP A 63 -12.48 12.68 0.36
CA ASP A 63 -11.47 13.45 1.11
C ASP A 63 -10.43 12.55 1.78
N HIS A 64 -10.85 11.33 2.17
CA HIS A 64 -9.98 10.34 2.77
C HIS A 64 -10.17 8.99 2.10
N GLU A 65 -9.03 8.35 1.84
CA GLU A 65 -8.95 7.01 1.26
C GLU A 65 -7.80 6.27 1.95
N VAL A 66 -8.03 5.03 2.35
CA VAL A 66 -7.00 4.13 2.87
C VAL A 66 -7.04 2.87 2.02
N ASP A 67 -5.92 2.52 1.40
CA ASP A 67 -5.85 1.48 0.38
C ASP A 67 -6.31 0.13 0.91
N LEU A 68 -5.89 -0.26 2.11
CA LEU A 68 -6.36 -1.47 2.78
C LEU A 68 -6.58 -1.21 4.27
N VAL A 69 -7.62 -1.84 4.80
CA VAL A 69 -7.97 -1.83 6.21
C VAL A 69 -8.10 -3.27 6.68
N VAL A 70 -7.21 -3.68 7.58
CA VAL A 70 -7.25 -5.02 8.18
C VAL A 70 -8.00 -4.93 9.49
N VAL A 71 -9.04 -5.73 9.62
CA VAL A 71 -9.93 -5.72 10.79
C VAL A 71 -9.80 -7.04 11.54
N ARG A 72 -9.39 -6.96 12.79
CA ARG A 72 -9.25 -8.10 13.68
C ARG A 72 -10.59 -8.51 14.29
N PRO A 73 -10.75 -9.75 14.78
CA PRO A 73 -11.98 -10.20 15.46
C PRO A 73 -12.35 -9.36 16.69
N ASP A 74 -11.36 -8.76 17.38
CA ASP A 74 -11.56 -7.85 18.52
C ASP A 74 -11.89 -6.41 18.09
N CYS A 75 -12.22 -6.19 16.82
CA CYS A 75 -12.46 -4.89 16.20
C CYS A 75 -11.24 -3.95 16.16
N GLY A 76 -10.04 -4.46 16.44
CA GLY A 76 -8.78 -3.73 16.22
C GLY A 76 -8.52 -3.53 14.73
N VAL A 77 -8.02 -2.36 14.35
CA VAL A 77 -7.85 -1.96 12.95
C VAL A 77 -6.39 -1.62 12.67
N VAL A 78 -5.87 -2.17 11.58
CA VAL A 78 -4.59 -1.75 10.99
C VAL A 78 -4.89 -1.12 9.63
N GLY A 79 -4.44 0.13 9.45
CA GLY A 79 -4.52 0.83 8.15
C GLY A 79 -3.25 0.59 7.34
N VAL A 80 -3.40 0.39 6.03
CA VAL A 80 -2.27 0.19 5.10
C VAL A 80 -2.42 1.13 3.91
N GLU A 81 -1.37 1.90 3.65
CA GLU A 81 -1.17 2.72 2.45
C GLU A 81 -0.09 2.09 1.56
N VAL A 82 -0.22 2.22 0.27
CA VAL A 82 0.71 1.68 -0.72
C VAL A 82 1.36 2.81 -1.49
N LYS A 83 2.69 2.83 -1.54
CA LYS A 83 3.45 3.86 -2.26
C LYS A 83 4.52 3.22 -3.14
N LEU A 84 4.39 3.40 -4.44
CA LEU A 84 5.43 3.04 -5.39
C LEU A 84 6.55 4.11 -5.33
N ALA A 85 7.27 4.12 -4.23
CA ALA A 85 8.38 5.04 -3.98
C ALA A 85 9.36 4.42 -2.98
N ALA A 86 10.63 4.78 -3.09
CA ALA A 86 11.65 4.36 -2.13
C ALA A 86 11.66 5.19 -0.85
N ALA A 87 11.15 6.42 -0.91
CA ALA A 87 11.07 7.35 0.22
C ALA A 87 9.63 7.80 0.46
N VAL A 88 9.29 8.05 1.70
CA VAL A 88 7.95 8.47 2.16
C VAL A 88 8.04 9.91 2.66
N SER A 89 7.11 10.74 2.20
CA SER A 89 6.91 12.13 2.66
C SER A 89 5.96 12.20 3.86
N ASP A 90 5.90 13.36 4.50
CA ASP A 90 4.96 13.57 5.61
C ASP A 90 3.49 13.51 5.17
N SER A 91 3.20 13.88 3.94
CA SER A 91 1.84 13.82 3.39
C SER A 91 1.34 12.39 3.19
N ASP A 92 2.22 11.41 2.95
CA ASP A 92 1.84 10.03 2.65
C ASP A 92 1.14 9.32 3.81
N GLY A 93 1.38 9.77 5.04
CA GLY A 93 0.70 9.23 6.23
C GLY A 93 -0.58 9.97 6.63
N LYS A 94 -1.05 10.96 5.88
CA LYS A 94 -2.16 11.83 6.30
C LYS A 94 -3.47 11.07 6.54
N HIS A 95 -3.80 10.11 5.69
CA HIS A 95 -5.05 9.34 5.80
C HIS A 95 -4.99 8.32 6.93
N LEU A 96 -3.81 7.74 7.20
CA LEU A 96 -3.61 6.85 8.35
C LEU A 96 -3.70 7.61 9.68
N ARG A 97 -3.16 8.84 9.75
CA ARG A 97 -3.34 9.69 10.93
C ARG A 97 -4.79 10.04 11.16
N TRP A 98 -5.48 10.47 10.09
CA TRP A 98 -6.92 10.72 10.16
C TRP A 98 -7.70 9.46 10.63
N LEU A 99 -7.41 8.29 10.07
CA LEU A 99 -8.05 7.02 10.47
C LEU A 99 -7.81 6.73 11.95
N ARG A 100 -6.57 6.93 12.44
CA ARG A 100 -6.24 6.79 13.86
C ARG A 100 -7.07 7.71 14.74
N ASP A 101 -7.20 8.98 14.33
CA ASP A 101 -7.95 9.97 15.10
C ASP A 101 -9.46 9.64 15.13
N GLN A 102 -10.01 9.02 14.07
CA GLN A 102 -11.39 8.55 14.03
C GLN A 102 -11.63 7.30 14.88
N LEU A 103 -10.71 6.38 14.91
CA LEU A 103 -10.89 5.07 15.56
C LEU A 103 -10.44 5.06 17.03
N GLY A 104 -9.57 5.99 17.44
CA GLY A 104 -9.06 6.06 18.80
C GLY A 104 -8.37 4.75 19.20
N SER A 105 -8.82 4.15 20.30
CA SER A 105 -8.25 2.90 20.84
C SER A 105 -8.41 1.68 19.94
N ARG A 106 -9.29 1.72 18.95
CA ARG A 106 -9.41 0.63 17.96
C ARG A 106 -8.32 0.67 16.88
N PHE A 107 -7.64 1.78 16.70
CA PHE A 107 -6.51 1.85 15.76
C PHE A 107 -5.29 1.19 16.38
N VAL A 108 -4.93 0.01 15.85
CA VAL A 108 -3.80 -0.79 16.34
C VAL A 108 -2.48 -0.30 15.76
N ASP A 109 -2.43 -0.10 14.44
CA ASP A 109 -1.22 0.39 13.77
C ASP A 109 -1.56 0.97 12.38
N GLY A 110 -0.61 1.73 11.82
CA GLY A 110 -0.63 2.20 10.44
C GLY A 110 0.66 1.83 9.72
N LEU A 111 0.53 1.30 8.52
CA LEU A 111 1.66 0.90 7.69
C LEU A 111 1.64 1.63 6.34
N ILE A 112 2.81 2.06 5.88
CA ILE A 112 3.03 2.48 4.50
C ILE A 112 3.95 1.45 3.85
N ILE A 113 3.43 0.71 2.87
CA ILE A 113 4.22 -0.28 2.13
C ILE A 113 4.86 0.39 0.92
N THR A 114 6.17 0.21 0.78
CA THR A 114 7.01 0.92 -0.19
C THR A 114 7.90 -0.03 -0.99
N THR A 115 8.65 0.54 -1.95
CA THR A 115 9.74 -0.12 -2.68
C THR A 115 11.12 0.21 -2.11
N GLY A 116 11.18 0.90 -0.98
CA GLY A 116 12.44 1.27 -0.33
C GLY A 116 13.20 0.07 0.24
N PRO A 117 14.46 0.26 0.67
CA PRO A 117 15.29 -0.83 1.18
C PRO A 117 15.18 -1.07 2.69
N THR A 118 14.61 -0.12 3.46
CA THR A 118 14.69 -0.12 4.91
C THR A 118 13.33 0.04 5.57
N ALA A 119 13.04 -0.82 6.56
CA ALA A 119 11.88 -0.67 7.42
C ALA A 119 12.22 0.26 8.60
N TYR A 120 11.29 1.16 8.92
CA TYR A 120 11.45 2.07 10.05
C TYR A 120 10.09 2.56 10.56
N ARG A 121 10.08 3.14 11.77
CA ARG A 121 8.91 3.80 12.33
C ARG A 121 9.13 5.31 12.30
N ARG A 122 8.15 6.01 11.76
CA ARG A 122 8.11 7.47 11.68
C ARG A 122 7.86 8.09 13.06
N ARG A 123 8.14 9.41 13.20
CA ARG A 123 7.87 10.16 14.44
C ARG A 123 6.39 10.20 14.81
N ASP A 124 5.48 10.12 13.82
CA ASP A 124 4.03 10.07 14.02
C ASP A 124 3.52 8.66 14.39
N GLY A 125 4.43 7.69 14.56
CA GLY A 125 4.12 6.32 14.94
C GLY A 125 3.76 5.38 13.79
N ILE A 126 3.61 5.89 12.54
CA ILE A 126 3.30 5.07 11.37
C ILE A 126 4.56 4.29 10.94
N ALA A 127 4.41 3.00 10.69
CA ALA A 127 5.49 2.16 10.19
C ALA A 127 5.64 2.29 8.67
N VAL A 128 6.88 2.35 8.20
CA VAL A 128 7.22 2.24 6.77
C VAL A 128 7.90 0.90 6.56
N VAL A 129 7.34 0.08 5.67
CA VAL A 129 7.79 -1.29 5.46
C VAL A 129 7.98 -1.54 3.96
N PRO A 130 9.19 -1.87 3.53
CA PRO A 130 9.41 -2.36 2.17
C PRO A 130 8.60 -3.63 1.90
N LEU A 131 7.96 -3.72 0.73
CA LEU A 131 7.25 -4.95 0.37
C LEU A 131 8.17 -6.18 0.39
N ALA A 132 9.44 -6.02 0.06
CA ALA A 132 10.43 -7.09 0.09
C ALA A 132 10.71 -7.64 1.49
N LEU A 133 10.35 -6.89 2.55
CA LEU A 133 10.47 -7.30 3.95
C LEU A 133 9.11 -7.66 4.57
N PHE A 134 8.03 -7.61 3.77
CA PHE A 134 6.69 -7.96 4.20
C PHE A 134 6.44 -9.44 3.92
N GLY A 135 6.49 -10.24 4.96
CA GLY A 135 6.27 -11.68 4.87
C GLY A 135 6.54 -12.39 6.20
N PRO A 136 6.21 -13.67 6.27
CA PRO A 136 6.54 -14.50 7.41
C PRO A 136 8.05 -14.70 7.57
#